data_ac8d4a389700053360087d7a567a00f9
#
_entry.id   ac8d4a389700053360087d7a567a00f9
#
_cell.length_a   1.000
_cell.length_b   1.000
_cell.length_c   1.000
_cell.angle_alpha   90.00
_cell.angle_beta   90.00
_cell.angle_gamma   90.00
#
_symmetry.space_group_name_H-M   'P 1'
#
loop_
_entity.id
_entity.type
_entity.pdbx_description
1 polymer ?
#
loop_
_entity_poly.entity_id
_entity_poly.type
_entity_poly.pdbx_seq_one_letter_code
_entity_poly.pdbx_strand_id
1 'polypeptide(L)' 'MLAATPPVVLAIAAHDPLGGAGLAADLTTFAACGVHGTVAVTAVTAQHLRSVDRVEPMDSGLVADQI' A
#
# COMPACT_ATOMS: atom_id res chain seq x y z
N MET A 1 1.34 2.84 -32.18
CA MET A 1 0.23 2.19 -31.48
C MET A 1 0.14 2.69 -30.05
N LEU A 2 -1.03 3.01 -29.60
CA LEU A 2 -1.22 3.37 -28.21
C LEU A 2 -1.16 2.12 -27.34
N ALA A 3 -0.41 2.20 -26.25
CA ALA A 3 -0.45 1.15 -25.26
C ALA A 3 -1.85 1.04 -24.65
N ALA A 4 -2.30 -0.16 -24.39
CA ALA A 4 -3.54 -0.36 -23.64
C ALA A 4 -3.41 0.27 -22.26
N THR A 5 -4.51 0.82 -21.75
CA THR A 5 -4.56 1.27 -20.37
C THR A 5 -4.31 0.08 -19.45
N PRO A 6 -3.35 0.16 -18.54
CA PRO A 6 -3.09 -0.96 -17.64
C PRO A 6 -4.28 -1.17 -16.71
N PRO A 7 -4.50 -2.40 -16.27
CA PRO A 7 -5.46 -2.66 -15.20
C PRO A 7 -5.10 -1.86 -13.93
N VAL A 8 -6.13 -1.44 -13.21
CA VAL A 8 -5.98 -0.76 -11.92
C VAL A 8 -6.24 -1.76 -10.80
N VAL A 9 -5.33 -1.84 -9.85
CA VAL A 9 -5.42 -2.75 -8.71
C VAL A 9 -5.37 -1.92 -7.43
N LEU A 10 -6.28 -2.20 -6.52
CA LEU A 10 -6.33 -1.57 -5.20
C LEU A 10 -5.73 -2.52 -4.16
N ALA A 11 -4.73 -2.06 -3.43
CA ALA A 11 -4.27 -2.68 -2.21
C ALA A 11 -4.89 -1.97 -1.00
N ILE A 12 -5.28 -2.74 -0.01
CA ILE A 12 -5.74 -2.24 1.29
C ILE A 12 -4.66 -2.65 2.28
N ALA A 13 -3.83 -1.72 2.68
CA ALA A 13 -2.58 -2.06 3.37
C ALA A 13 -2.11 -0.96 4.32
N ALA A 14 -1.25 -1.36 5.24
CA ALA A 14 -0.54 -0.45 6.13
C ALA A 14 0.76 0.05 5.48
N HIS A 15 1.29 1.15 6.01
CA HIS A 15 2.61 1.65 5.64
C HIS A 15 3.69 1.00 6.52
N ASP A 16 4.64 0.34 5.85
CA ASP A 16 5.88 -0.15 6.44
C ASP A 16 7.03 0.74 5.95
N PRO A 17 7.70 1.49 6.84
CA PRO A 17 8.76 2.41 6.43
C PRO A 17 9.97 1.72 5.79
N LEU A 18 10.14 0.42 6.01
CA LEU A 18 11.22 -0.35 5.38
C LEU A 18 10.87 -0.84 3.98
N GLY A 19 9.58 -0.80 3.60
CA GLY A 19 9.14 -1.27 2.29
C GLY A 19 9.22 -2.78 2.10
N GLY A 20 9.44 -3.56 3.16
CA GLY A 20 9.49 -5.03 3.09
C GLY A 20 8.12 -5.69 3.03
N ALA A 21 7.09 -4.93 3.41
CA ALA A 21 5.68 -5.34 3.40
C ALA A 21 4.81 -4.11 3.19
N GLY A 22 3.49 -4.28 3.25
CA GLY A 22 2.54 -3.20 3.18
C GLY A 22 2.47 -2.51 1.82
N LEU A 23 2.02 -1.26 1.82
CA LEU A 23 1.69 -0.53 0.58
C LEU A 23 2.89 -0.33 -0.35
N ALA A 24 4.08 -0.08 0.18
CA ALA A 24 5.26 0.15 -0.65
C ALA A 24 5.67 -1.12 -1.40
N ALA A 25 5.65 -2.27 -0.73
CA ALA A 25 5.92 -3.57 -1.35
C ALA A 25 4.86 -3.90 -2.40
N ASP A 26 3.59 -3.63 -2.10
CA ASP A 26 2.48 -3.88 -3.03
C ASP A 26 2.61 -3.03 -4.29
N LEU A 27 2.87 -1.73 -4.16
CA LEU A 27 3.03 -0.83 -5.31
C LEU A 27 4.23 -1.22 -6.18
N THR A 28 5.34 -1.63 -5.58
CA THR A 28 6.52 -2.11 -6.29
C THR A 28 6.18 -3.37 -7.10
N THR A 29 5.45 -4.30 -6.50
CA THR A 29 5.02 -5.53 -7.15
C THR A 29 4.07 -5.23 -8.32
N PHE A 30 3.10 -4.35 -8.13
CA PHE A 30 2.15 -3.96 -9.17
C PHE A 30 2.87 -3.33 -10.36
N ALA A 31 3.83 -2.44 -10.11
CA ALA A 31 4.62 -1.84 -11.17
C ALA A 31 5.40 -2.90 -11.96
N ALA A 32 5.99 -3.87 -11.28
CA ALA A 32 6.70 -4.98 -11.93
C ALA A 32 5.76 -5.88 -12.76
N CYS A 33 4.49 -5.96 -12.39
CA CYS A 33 3.47 -6.72 -13.11
C CYS A 33 2.80 -5.93 -14.24
N GLY A 34 3.15 -4.67 -14.44
CA GLY A 34 2.57 -3.83 -15.49
C GLY A 34 1.15 -3.36 -15.19
N VAL A 35 0.74 -3.31 -13.94
CA VAL A 35 -0.56 -2.78 -13.51
C VAL A 35 -0.38 -1.46 -12.77
N HIS A 36 -1.39 -0.61 -12.80
CA HIS A 36 -1.42 0.62 -12.02
C HIS A 36 -1.93 0.33 -10.61
N GLY A 37 -1.08 0.51 -9.61
CA GLY A 37 -1.43 0.30 -8.22
C GLY A 37 -2.01 1.55 -7.57
N THR A 38 -3.07 1.34 -6.78
CA THR A 38 -3.64 2.33 -5.87
C THR A 38 -3.70 1.72 -4.48
N VAL A 39 -3.78 2.55 -3.44
CA VAL A 39 -3.73 2.09 -2.06
C VAL A 39 -4.78 2.78 -1.21
N ALA A 40 -5.49 1.99 -0.41
CA ALA A 40 -6.21 2.47 0.76
C ALA A 40 -5.35 2.19 1.99
N VAL A 41 -4.91 3.24 2.67
CA VAL A 41 -4.00 3.11 3.83
C VAL A 41 -4.82 2.80 5.07
N THR A 42 -4.47 1.72 5.76
CA THR A 42 -5.18 1.26 6.96
C THR A 42 -4.48 1.64 8.26
N ALA A 43 -3.18 1.81 8.22
CA ALA A 43 -2.37 2.18 9.37
C ALA A 43 -1.04 2.74 8.91
N VAL A 44 -0.40 3.50 9.78
CA VAL A 44 1.00 3.88 9.65
C VAL A 44 1.77 3.16 10.74
N THR A 45 2.90 2.58 10.41
CA THR A 45 3.74 1.89 11.38
C THR A 45 5.10 2.54 11.48
N ALA A 46 5.69 2.48 12.67
CA ALA A 46 7.10 2.76 12.90
C ALA A 46 7.74 1.44 13.26
N GLN A 47 8.56 0.92 12.37
CA GLN A 47 9.18 -0.38 12.59
C GLN A 47 10.60 -0.43 12.05
N HIS A 48 11.36 -1.34 12.59
CA HIS A 48 12.75 -1.64 12.24
C HIS A 48 12.86 -3.12 11.85
N LEU A 49 14.05 -3.53 11.43
CA LEU A 49 14.26 -4.90 10.95
C LEU A 49 13.85 -5.97 11.97
N ARG A 50 13.88 -5.65 13.28
CA ARG A 50 13.65 -6.62 14.36
C ARG A 50 12.50 -6.28 15.28
N SER A 51 11.82 -5.15 15.06
CA SER A 51 10.76 -4.72 15.97
C SER A 51 9.73 -3.87 15.25
N VAL A 52 8.50 -3.95 15.72
CA VAL A 52 7.44 -2.99 15.42
C VAL A 52 7.28 -2.13 16.65
N ASP A 53 7.69 -0.86 16.56
CA ASP A 53 7.73 0.04 17.70
C ASP A 53 6.39 0.74 17.93
N ARG A 54 5.67 1.02 16.87
CA ARG A 54 4.38 1.70 16.96
C ARG A 54 3.51 1.38 15.76
N VAL A 55 2.22 1.23 16.00
CA VAL A 55 1.18 1.12 14.98
C VAL A 55 0.13 2.17 15.25
N GLU A 56 -0.17 3.00 14.26
CA GLU A 56 -1.22 4.00 14.32
C GLU A 56 -2.29 3.65 13.30
N PRO A 57 -3.40 3.04 13.73
CA PRO A 57 -4.49 2.71 12.82
C PRO A 57 -5.17 3.96 12.29
N MET A 58 -5.62 3.92 11.04
CA MET A 58 -6.49 4.95 10.49
C MET A 58 -7.93 4.73 10.95
N ASP A 59 -8.67 5.81 11.09
CA ASP A 59 -10.12 5.75 11.32
C ASP A 59 -10.81 4.90 10.25
N SER A 60 -11.72 4.03 10.68
CA SER A 60 -12.39 3.11 9.75
C SER A 60 -13.20 3.80 8.67
N GLY A 61 -13.81 4.95 8.98
CA GLY A 61 -14.50 5.78 7.98
C GLY A 61 -13.54 6.34 6.93
N LEU A 62 -12.36 6.78 7.36
CA LEU A 62 -11.33 7.24 6.44
C LEU A 62 -10.82 6.10 5.54
N VAL A 63 -10.65 4.91 6.08
CA VAL A 63 -10.27 3.75 5.26
C VAL A 63 -11.33 3.47 4.21
N ALA A 64 -12.60 3.44 4.61
CA ALA A 64 -13.72 3.23 3.69
C ALA A 64 -13.79 4.31 2.60
N ASP A 65 -13.53 5.57 2.96
CA ASP A 65 -13.58 6.69 2.02
C ASP A 65 -12.46 6.65 0.98
N GLN A 66 -11.38 5.92 1.23
CA GLN A 66 -10.30 5.73 0.27
C GLN A 66 -10.63 4.66 -0.79
N ILE A 67 -11.61 3.86 -0.54
CA ILE A 67 -12.01 2.78 -1.44
C ILE A 67 -13.08 3.29 -2.41
#